data_b543825de1ce1796183d1806dd2d5ff3
#
_entry.id   b543825de1ce1796183d1806dd2d5ff3
#
_cell.length_a   1.000
_cell.length_b   1.000
_cell.length_c   1.000
_cell.angle_alpha   90.00
_cell.angle_beta   90.00
_cell.angle_gamma   90.00
#
_symmetry.space_group_name_H-M   'P 1'
#
loop_
_entity.id
_entity.type
_entity.pdbx_description
1 polymer ?
#
loop_
_entity_poly.entity_id
_entity_poly.type
_entity_poly.pdbx_seq_one_letter_code
_entity_poly.pdbx_strand_id
1 'polypeptide(L)'
;MDREASAPSSLRNSRPTTSPHDDSRPMTTIAADAATIAKCFPDHRPSPATMAIFGAAGDLTKRLIVPALYNLVRGGKLPDGFAIIGIDHNDQTTEEWCQSLTEMMQAFARAGGRERQGGAIDQQAWSWLVRRMHYMRGDFTQPETYRQLGELLTDQTGRQGGSANALFYLAVGDRFFGPVIDSSAAPGSFGSPKTLGDG
;
A
#
# COMPACT_ATOMS: atom_id res chain seq x y z
N MET A 1 -29.09 -85.04 21.12
CA MET A 1 -30.11 -84.30 21.87
C MET A 1 -29.74 -82.89 21.76
N ASP A 2 -30.17 -82.28 20.75
CA ASP A 2 -31.42 -81.57 20.61
C ASP A 2 -31.30 -80.12 21.15
N ARG A 3 -31.49 -79.32 20.28
CA ARG A 3 -32.33 -78.11 20.03
C ARG A 3 -31.52 -76.79 20.04
N GLU A 4 -31.47 -76.28 18.92
CA GLU A 4 -32.41 -75.40 18.17
C GLU A 4 -32.65 -74.01 18.73
N ALA A 5 -32.43 -73.10 17.83
CA ALA A 5 -33.21 -71.92 17.54
C ALA A 5 -32.78 -70.64 18.27
N SER A 6 -32.48 -69.59 17.70
CA SER A 6 -33.22 -68.67 16.85
C SER A 6 -32.43 -67.37 16.72
N ALA A 7 -32.22 -66.93 15.55
CA ALA A 7 -32.03 -65.47 15.30
C ALA A 7 -33.38 -64.78 15.50
N PRO A 8 -33.43 -63.47 15.78
CA PRO A 8 -33.60 -62.58 14.66
C PRO A 8 -33.02 -61.14 14.81
N SER A 9 -33.06 -60.45 13.67
CA SER A 9 -33.26 -59.03 13.44
C SER A 9 -32.04 -58.08 13.48
N SER A 10 -31.40 -57.96 12.37
CA SER A 10 -31.60 -56.81 11.47
C SER A 10 -31.90 -55.44 12.15
N LEU A 11 -30.86 -54.72 12.44
CA LEU A 11 -30.95 -53.26 12.46
C LEU A 11 -29.95 -52.71 11.47
N ARG A 12 -30.49 -52.40 10.29
CA ARG A 12 -29.81 -51.58 9.27
C ARG A 12 -29.59 -50.22 9.84
N ASN A 13 -28.36 -49.92 10.20
CA ASN A 13 -27.95 -48.58 10.52
C ASN A 13 -27.57 -47.90 9.21
N SER A 14 -28.54 -47.21 8.62
CA SER A 14 -28.39 -46.37 7.44
C SER A 14 -27.59 -45.15 7.85
N ARG A 15 -26.30 -45.13 7.56
CA ARG A 15 -25.50 -43.92 7.60
C ARG A 15 -25.96 -43.05 6.43
N PRO A 16 -26.27 -41.76 6.67
CA PRO A 16 -26.45 -40.83 5.58
C PRO A 16 -25.11 -40.61 4.89
N THR A 17 -25.02 -40.93 3.62
CA THR A 17 -23.96 -40.54 2.70
C THR A 17 -24.03 -39.05 2.55
N THR A 18 -23.17 -38.31 3.26
CA THR A 18 -22.87 -36.91 2.93
C THR A 18 -22.13 -36.91 1.61
N SER A 19 -22.81 -36.45 0.58
CA SER A 19 -22.20 -36.10 -0.71
C SER A 19 -21.07 -35.09 -0.49
N PRO A 20 -19.92 -35.27 -1.13
CA PRO A 20 -18.92 -34.20 -1.14
C PRO A 20 -19.50 -32.99 -1.86
N HIS A 21 -19.58 -31.89 -1.15
CA HIS A 21 -19.87 -30.59 -1.73
C HIS A 21 -18.78 -30.31 -2.76
N ASP A 22 -19.16 -30.36 -4.01
CA ASP A 22 -18.35 -29.89 -5.13
C ASP A 22 -18.35 -28.35 -5.10
N ASP A 23 -17.36 -27.81 -4.38
CA ASP A 23 -17.12 -26.37 -4.28
C ASP A 23 -16.19 -25.90 -5.42
N SER A 24 -16.31 -26.51 -6.59
CA SER A 24 -15.66 -26.06 -7.82
C SER A 24 -16.43 -24.89 -8.43
N ARG A 25 -16.69 -23.85 -7.66
CA ARG A 25 -16.99 -22.53 -8.26
C ARG A 25 -15.67 -21.95 -8.75
N PRO A 26 -15.52 -21.73 -10.06
CA PRO A 26 -14.35 -21.00 -10.54
C PRO A 26 -14.39 -19.60 -9.90
N MET A 27 -13.39 -19.28 -9.08
CA MET A 27 -13.12 -17.91 -8.71
C MET A 27 -12.85 -17.16 -10.02
N THR A 28 -13.88 -16.50 -10.53
CA THR A 28 -13.72 -15.57 -11.63
C THR A 28 -12.87 -14.43 -11.10
N THR A 29 -11.56 -14.54 -11.29
CA THR A 29 -10.65 -13.42 -11.14
C THR A 29 -11.10 -12.40 -12.17
N ILE A 30 -11.81 -11.38 -11.72
CA ILE A 30 -12.08 -10.20 -12.52
C ILE A 30 -10.73 -9.46 -12.61
N ALA A 31 -9.85 -9.94 -13.47
CA ALA A 31 -8.76 -9.14 -13.98
C ALA A 31 -9.42 -8.09 -14.89
N ALA A 32 -9.92 -7.01 -14.30
CA ALA A 32 -10.31 -5.86 -15.08
C ALA A 32 -9.04 -5.35 -15.76
N ASP A 33 -8.95 -5.59 -17.06
CA ASP A 33 -7.91 -5.05 -17.92
C ASP A 33 -7.83 -3.53 -17.71
N ALA A 34 -6.61 -3.00 -17.59
CA ALA A 34 -6.37 -1.56 -17.45
C ALA A 34 -7.06 -0.75 -18.55
N ALA A 35 -7.23 -1.32 -19.74
CA ALA A 35 -8.00 -0.74 -20.84
C ALA A 35 -9.52 -0.68 -20.56
N THR A 36 -10.06 -1.64 -19.83
CA THR A 36 -11.47 -1.66 -19.43
C THR A 36 -11.72 -0.62 -18.33
N ILE A 37 -10.82 -0.48 -17.38
CA ILE A 37 -10.87 0.55 -16.34
C ILE A 37 -10.78 1.95 -16.96
N ALA A 38 -9.86 2.14 -17.91
CA ALA A 38 -9.72 3.41 -18.65
C ALA A 38 -10.95 3.79 -19.47
N LYS A 39 -11.70 2.81 -19.98
CA LYS A 39 -12.99 3.05 -20.68
C LYS A 39 -14.11 3.44 -19.75
N CYS A 40 -14.11 2.96 -18.51
CA CYS A 40 -15.12 3.33 -17.51
C CYS A 40 -14.92 4.76 -16.96
N PHE A 41 -13.69 5.31 -17.05
CA PHE A 41 -13.34 6.63 -16.53
C PHE A 41 -12.47 7.42 -17.53
N PRO A 42 -13.00 7.79 -18.70
CA PRO A 42 -12.20 8.36 -19.80
C PRO A 42 -11.57 9.72 -19.49
N ASP A 43 -12.11 10.48 -18.54
CA ASP A 43 -11.65 11.83 -18.19
C ASP A 43 -11.12 11.98 -16.76
N HIS A 44 -10.84 10.87 -16.07
CA HIS A 44 -10.38 10.95 -14.69
C HIS A 44 -8.87 11.24 -14.63
N ARG A 45 -8.50 12.52 -14.60
CA ARG A 45 -7.17 12.91 -14.14
C ARG A 45 -7.10 12.56 -12.65
N PRO A 46 -6.08 11.78 -12.21
CA PRO A 46 -5.96 11.46 -10.80
C PRO A 46 -5.88 12.74 -9.97
N SER A 47 -6.67 12.82 -8.91
CA SER A 47 -6.61 13.94 -7.97
C SER A 47 -5.24 13.98 -7.28
N PRO A 48 -4.74 15.16 -6.90
CA PRO A 48 -3.56 15.28 -6.07
C PRO A 48 -3.64 14.34 -4.85
N ALA A 49 -2.52 13.73 -4.51
CA ALA A 49 -2.46 12.79 -3.40
C ALA A 49 -1.10 12.80 -2.72
N THR A 50 -1.09 12.67 -1.41
CA THR A 50 0.13 12.46 -0.61
C THR A 50 0.11 11.04 -0.03
N MET A 51 1.15 10.27 -0.33
CA MET A 51 1.32 8.90 0.20
C MET A 51 2.25 8.92 1.40
N ALA A 52 1.72 8.60 2.58
CA ALA A 52 2.48 8.40 3.80
C ALA A 52 2.86 6.92 3.95
N ILE A 53 4.15 6.61 3.99
CA ILE A 53 4.69 5.25 4.06
C ILE A 53 5.31 5.03 5.43
N PHE A 54 4.68 4.23 6.27
CA PHE A 54 5.23 3.78 7.54
C PHE A 54 6.18 2.59 7.31
N GLY A 55 7.41 2.69 7.79
CA GLY A 55 8.47 1.73 7.49
C GLY A 55 9.25 2.10 6.22
N ALA A 56 9.51 3.39 6.03
CA ALA A 56 10.12 3.95 4.83
C ALA A 56 11.54 3.45 4.54
N ALA A 57 12.31 3.12 5.57
CA ALA A 57 13.65 2.56 5.43
C ALA A 57 13.66 1.02 5.30
N GLY A 58 12.48 0.38 5.41
CA GLY A 58 12.32 -1.06 5.39
C GLY A 58 12.51 -1.70 4.01
N ASP A 59 12.70 -3.03 4.03
CA ASP A 59 12.93 -3.83 2.83
C ASP A 59 11.73 -3.81 1.86
N LEU A 60 10.51 -3.85 2.38
CA LEU A 60 9.28 -3.79 1.58
C LEU A 60 9.20 -2.48 0.79
N THR A 61 9.47 -1.35 1.43
CA THR A 61 9.49 -0.04 0.77
C THR A 61 10.54 -0.01 -0.32
N LYS A 62 11.76 -0.45 -0.02
CA LYS A 62 12.88 -0.43 -0.95
C LYS A 62 12.65 -1.33 -2.17
N ARG A 63 12.23 -2.58 -1.96
CA ARG A 63 12.18 -3.59 -3.03
C ARG A 63 10.89 -3.64 -3.81
N LEU A 64 9.77 -3.20 -3.22
CA LEU A 64 8.46 -3.30 -3.86
C LEU A 64 7.81 -1.94 -4.10
N ILE A 65 7.70 -1.09 -3.06
CA ILE A 65 6.91 0.13 -3.16
C ILE A 65 7.59 1.16 -4.06
N VAL A 66 8.86 1.46 -3.82
CA VAL A 66 9.60 2.47 -4.59
C VAL A 66 9.74 2.06 -6.06
N PRO A 67 10.09 0.81 -6.43
CA PRO A 67 10.07 0.35 -7.82
C PRO A 67 8.68 0.42 -8.47
N ALA A 68 7.61 0.11 -7.72
CA ALA A 68 6.25 0.22 -8.23
C ALA A 68 5.87 1.69 -8.52
N LEU A 69 6.16 2.61 -7.60
CA LEU A 69 5.94 4.04 -7.79
C LEU A 69 6.74 4.59 -8.98
N TYR A 70 8.00 4.20 -9.11
CA TYR A 70 8.82 4.54 -10.28
C TYR A 70 8.19 4.06 -11.60
N ASN A 71 7.65 2.86 -11.65
CA ASN A 71 6.97 2.35 -12.84
C ASN A 71 5.67 3.13 -13.13
N LEU A 72 4.93 3.55 -12.09
CA LEU A 72 3.75 4.41 -12.26
C LEU A 72 4.12 5.78 -12.83
N VAL A 73 5.25 6.38 -12.38
CA VAL A 73 5.77 7.63 -12.97
C VAL A 73 6.09 7.45 -14.44
N ARG A 74 6.83 6.40 -14.79
CA ARG A 74 7.16 6.08 -16.20
C ARG A 74 5.93 5.88 -17.07
N GLY A 75 4.88 5.34 -16.49
CA GLY A 75 3.60 5.12 -17.17
C GLY A 75 2.67 6.35 -17.18
N GLY A 76 3.08 7.49 -16.61
CA GLY A 76 2.25 8.69 -16.51
C GLY A 76 0.97 8.49 -15.70
N LYS A 77 1.02 7.60 -14.69
CA LYS A 77 -0.14 7.20 -13.89
C LYS A 77 -0.28 7.93 -12.57
N LEU A 78 0.72 8.71 -12.17
CA LEU A 78 0.65 9.53 -10.97
C LEU A 78 0.22 10.97 -11.32
N PRO A 79 -0.56 11.63 -10.45
CA PRO A 79 -0.94 13.02 -10.64
C PRO A 79 0.26 13.95 -10.47
N ASP A 80 0.21 15.13 -11.11
CA ASP A 80 1.26 16.15 -10.98
C ASP A 80 1.48 16.59 -9.51
N GLY A 81 0.40 16.65 -8.74
CA GLY A 81 0.40 16.95 -7.32
C GLY A 81 0.62 15.71 -6.42
N PHE A 82 1.39 14.71 -6.87
CA PHE A 82 1.75 13.57 -6.03
C PHE A 82 2.92 13.89 -5.13
N ALA A 83 2.87 13.47 -3.85
CA ALA A 83 3.96 13.58 -2.89
C ALA A 83 4.09 12.31 -2.06
N ILE A 84 5.27 12.07 -1.50
CA ILE A 84 5.57 10.92 -0.64
C ILE A 84 6.17 11.43 0.66
N ILE A 85 5.64 10.96 1.80
CA ILE A 85 6.22 11.16 3.12
C ILE A 85 6.61 9.78 3.65
N GLY A 86 7.92 9.53 3.75
CA GLY A 86 8.44 8.32 4.38
C GLY A 86 8.61 8.53 5.87
N ILE A 87 8.06 7.63 6.69
CA ILE A 87 8.16 7.66 8.15
C ILE A 87 8.89 6.41 8.62
N ASP A 88 9.95 6.59 9.42
CA ASP A 88 10.69 5.48 10.04
C ASP A 88 11.40 5.97 11.31
N HIS A 89 11.84 5.04 12.14
CA HIS A 89 12.57 5.35 13.38
C HIS A 89 14.05 5.67 13.17
N ASN A 90 14.59 5.36 11.99
CA ASN A 90 16.00 5.59 11.67
C ASN A 90 16.33 7.08 11.65
N ASP A 91 17.50 7.43 12.17
CA ASP A 91 18.00 8.80 12.16
C ASP A 91 18.70 9.06 10.82
N GLN A 92 17.96 9.62 9.88
CA GLN A 92 18.48 10.00 8.55
C GLN A 92 17.71 11.21 8.01
N THR A 93 18.33 11.93 7.11
CA THR A 93 17.73 13.05 6.39
C THR A 93 16.95 12.56 5.16
N THR A 94 16.17 13.46 4.56
CA THR A 94 15.50 13.19 3.27
C THR A 94 16.53 12.87 2.18
N GLU A 95 17.64 13.58 2.15
CA GLU A 95 18.73 13.40 1.18
C GLU A 95 19.36 12.01 1.30
N GLU A 96 19.71 11.58 2.51
CA GLU A 96 20.30 10.28 2.79
C GLU A 96 19.33 9.14 2.44
N TRP A 97 18.06 9.30 2.78
CA TRP A 97 17.02 8.34 2.39
C TRP A 97 16.89 8.24 0.87
N CYS A 98 16.76 9.35 0.17
CA CYS A 98 16.69 9.39 -1.29
C CYS A 98 17.95 8.84 -1.96
N GLN A 99 19.12 9.10 -1.40
CA GLN A 99 20.38 8.52 -1.88
C GLN A 99 20.38 7.01 -1.75
N SER A 100 20.01 6.46 -0.59
CA SER A 100 19.94 5.02 -0.36
C SER A 100 18.98 4.33 -1.33
N LEU A 101 17.85 4.96 -1.62
CA LEU A 101 16.88 4.48 -2.60
C LEU A 101 17.43 4.54 -4.04
N THR A 102 18.19 5.58 -4.36
CA THR A 102 18.81 5.73 -5.69
C THR A 102 19.84 4.64 -5.93
N GLU A 103 20.70 4.36 -4.96
CA GLU A 103 21.70 3.30 -5.03
C GLU A 103 21.04 1.92 -5.20
N MET A 104 19.99 1.66 -4.45
CA MET A 104 19.19 0.43 -4.55
C MET A 104 18.54 0.29 -5.93
N MET A 105 17.92 1.34 -6.45
CA MET A 105 17.28 1.34 -7.77
C MET A 105 18.30 1.10 -8.89
N GLN A 106 19.48 1.71 -8.80
CA GLN A 106 20.58 1.48 -9.74
C GLN A 106 21.11 0.05 -9.68
N ALA A 107 21.26 -0.51 -8.47
CA ALA A 107 21.66 -1.91 -8.29
C ALA A 107 20.62 -2.86 -8.87
N PHE A 108 19.34 -2.60 -8.66
CA PHE A 108 18.24 -3.37 -9.21
C PHE A 108 18.19 -3.33 -10.75
N ALA A 109 18.41 -2.16 -11.34
CA ALA A 109 18.50 -2.01 -12.80
C ALA A 109 19.67 -2.80 -13.41
N ARG A 110 20.82 -2.83 -12.74
CA ARG A 110 22.00 -3.62 -13.17
C ARG A 110 21.77 -5.13 -13.05
N ALA A 111 21.09 -5.58 -11.99
CA ALA A 111 20.82 -6.99 -11.74
C ALA A 111 19.74 -7.58 -12.67
N GLY A 112 18.87 -6.76 -13.24
CA GLY A 112 17.71 -7.17 -14.04
C GLY A 112 17.99 -7.74 -15.41
N GLY A 113 19.27 -7.91 -15.83
CA GLY A 113 19.71 -8.63 -17.03
C GLY A 113 19.14 -8.12 -18.35
N ARG A 114 19.65 -8.66 -19.44
CA ARG A 114 19.43 -8.27 -20.86
C ARG A 114 17.97 -8.29 -21.35
N GLU A 115 17.01 -8.79 -20.60
CA GLU A 115 15.62 -8.98 -21.04
C GLU A 115 14.70 -7.77 -20.80
N ARG A 116 15.12 -6.80 -20.00
CA ARG A 116 14.40 -5.52 -19.84
C ARG A 116 15.26 -4.42 -20.43
N GLN A 117 14.82 -3.87 -21.54
CA GLN A 117 15.46 -2.82 -22.31
C GLN A 117 16.15 -1.75 -21.43
N GLY A 118 17.48 -1.79 -21.38
CA GLY A 118 18.35 -0.75 -20.85
C GLY A 118 18.63 -0.86 -19.35
N GLY A 119 19.81 -1.35 -18.97
CA GLY A 119 20.34 -1.47 -17.61
C GLY A 119 20.54 -0.14 -16.84
N ALA A 120 19.86 0.93 -17.21
CA ALA A 120 19.88 2.22 -16.53
C ALA A 120 18.45 2.65 -16.18
N ILE A 121 18.31 3.30 -15.03
CA ILE A 121 17.04 3.93 -14.65
C ILE A 121 16.79 5.16 -15.52
N ASP A 122 15.52 5.40 -15.86
CA ASP A 122 15.11 6.65 -16.49
C ASP A 122 15.32 7.79 -15.50
N GLN A 123 16.30 8.62 -15.77
CA GLN A 123 16.72 9.72 -14.87
C GLN A 123 15.64 10.78 -14.72
N GLN A 124 14.84 11.02 -15.76
CA GLN A 124 13.77 12.02 -15.71
C GLN A 124 12.66 11.54 -14.77
N ALA A 125 12.19 10.31 -14.94
CA ALA A 125 11.17 9.71 -14.09
C ALA A 125 11.66 9.58 -12.63
N TRP A 126 12.91 9.17 -12.42
CA TRP A 126 13.49 9.04 -11.09
C TRP A 126 13.63 10.40 -10.39
N SER A 127 14.17 11.40 -11.07
CA SER A 127 14.29 12.75 -10.52
C SER A 127 12.95 13.39 -10.23
N TRP A 128 11.92 13.08 -11.04
CA TRP A 128 10.56 13.53 -10.78
C TRP A 128 10.03 12.95 -9.45
N LEU A 129 10.27 11.67 -9.20
CA LEU A 129 9.84 10.99 -7.97
C LEU A 129 10.60 11.50 -6.74
N VAL A 130 11.94 11.55 -6.81
CA VAL A 130 12.81 11.95 -5.69
C VAL A 130 12.49 13.36 -5.20
N ARG A 131 12.24 14.32 -6.11
CA ARG A 131 11.88 15.70 -5.72
C ARG A 131 10.57 15.82 -4.94
N ARG A 132 9.77 14.77 -4.89
CA ARG A 132 8.48 14.69 -4.21
C ARG A 132 8.51 13.82 -2.96
N MET A 133 9.69 13.36 -2.59
CA MET A 133 9.92 12.56 -1.40
C MET A 133 10.36 13.44 -0.23
N HIS A 134 9.78 13.18 0.93
CA HIS A 134 10.17 13.74 2.22
C HIS A 134 10.35 12.60 3.20
N TYR A 135 11.39 12.67 4.00
CA TYR A 135 11.59 11.71 5.09
C TYR A 135 11.34 12.39 6.43
N MET A 136 10.67 11.68 7.31
CA MET A 136 10.38 12.09 8.66
C MET A 136 10.78 10.96 9.61
N ARG A 137 11.67 11.28 10.57
CA ARG A 137 11.92 10.37 11.68
C ARG A 137 10.72 10.37 12.61
N GLY A 138 10.24 9.18 12.99
CA GLY A 138 9.13 9.05 13.93
C GLY A 138 9.04 7.66 14.55
N ASP A 139 8.64 7.64 15.82
CA ASP A 139 8.25 6.42 16.52
C ASP A 139 6.74 6.24 16.38
N PHE A 140 6.33 5.11 15.82
CA PHE A 140 4.92 4.81 15.53
C PHE A 140 4.06 4.67 16.79
N THR A 141 4.66 4.63 17.96
CA THR A 141 3.96 4.58 19.26
C THR A 141 3.77 5.96 19.90
N GLN A 142 4.40 7.00 19.33
CA GLN A 142 4.41 8.34 19.90
C GLN A 142 3.40 9.26 19.19
N PRO A 143 2.48 9.92 19.93
CA PRO A 143 1.51 10.86 19.36
C PRO A 143 2.14 12.02 18.59
N GLU A 144 3.33 12.44 19.00
CA GLU A 144 4.09 13.51 18.36
C GLU A 144 4.41 13.20 16.89
N THR A 145 4.67 11.92 16.54
CA THR A 145 4.89 11.48 15.16
C THR A 145 3.69 11.81 14.28
N TYR A 146 2.48 11.59 14.79
CA TYR A 146 1.24 11.83 14.02
C TYR A 146 0.92 13.31 13.92
N ARG A 147 1.24 14.10 14.95
CA ARG A 147 1.10 15.56 14.89
C ARG A 147 1.99 16.15 13.80
N GLN A 148 3.27 15.75 13.77
CA GLN A 148 4.22 16.20 12.75
C GLN A 148 3.81 15.73 11.34
N LEU A 149 3.34 14.49 11.21
CA LEU A 149 2.80 13.99 9.95
C LEU A 149 1.60 14.82 9.48
N GLY A 150 0.70 15.18 10.39
CA GLY A 150 -0.45 16.04 10.09
C GLY A 150 -0.04 17.42 9.57
N GLU A 151 1.00 18.02 10.14
CA GLU A 151 1.55 19.29 9.68
C GLU A 151 2.14 19.18 8.27
N LEU A 152 2.92 18.12 8.01
CA LEU A 152 3.47 17.85 6.68
C LEU A 152 2.38 17.57 5.64
N LEU A 153 1.35 16.81 5.99
CA LEU A 153 0.21 16.57 5.09
C LEU A 153 -0.54 17.86 4.77
N THR A 154 -0.72 18.73 5.76
CA THR A 154 -1.36 20.04 5.57
C THR A 154 -0.54 20.94 4.67
N ASP A 155 0.78 21.00 4.86
CA ASP A 155 1.70 21.76 4.01
C ASP A 155 1.68 21.23 2.56
N GLN A 156 1.74 19.93 2.37
CA GLN A 156 1.64 19.31 1.03
C GLN A 156 0.28 19.59 0.38
N THR A 157 -0.81 19.52 1.12
CA THR A 157 -2.15 19.85 0.64
C THR A 157 -2.22 21.32 0.19
N GLY A 158 -1.65 22.24 0.96
CA GLY A 158 -1.54 23.66 0.58
C GLY A 158 -0.80 23.86 -0.72
N ARG A 159 0.34 23.20 -0.90
CA ARG A 159 1.15 23.25 -2.14
C ARG A 159 0.42 22.64 -3.36
N GLN A 160 -0.50 21.74 -3.12
CA GLN A 160 -1.30 21.05 -4.16
C GLN A 160 -2.61 21.76 -4.49
N GLY A 161 -2.84 22.98 -4.02
CA GLY A 161 -4.04 23.77 -4.31
C GLY A 161 -5.20 23.53 -3.33
N GLY A 162 -4.92 23.04 -2.13
CA GLY A 162 -5.87 22.96 -1.03
C GLY A 162 -6.82 21.74 -1.03
N SER A 163 -6.66 20.82 -1.98
CA SER A 163 -7.42 19.56 -2.01
C SER A 163 -6.52 18.41 -2.43
N ALA A 164 -6.07 17.63 -1.48
CA ALA A 164 -5.30 16.41 -1.74
C ALA A 164 -5.78 15.25 -0.88
N ASN A 165 -5.77 14.05 -1.47
CA ASN A 165 -6.04 12.82 -0.75
C ASN A 165 -4.80 12.37 0.01
N ALA A 166 -4.95 11.88 1.23
CA ALA A 166 -3.90 11.19 1.97
C ALA A 166 -4.08 9.68 1.84
N LEU A 167 -3.02 8.98 1.43
CA LEU A 167 -2.96 7.54 1.35
C LEU A 167 -1.94 7.02 2.36
N PHE A 168 -2.37 6.17 3.29
CA PHE A 168 -1.49 5.58 4.29
C PHE A 168 -1.11 4.16 3.87
N TYR A 169 0.20 3.92 3.77
CA TYR A 169 0.75 2.61 3.44
C TYR A 169 1.58 2.09 4.61
N LEU A 170 1.17 0.95 5.17
CA LEU A 170 1.83 0.33 6.31
C LEU A 170 2.80 -0.76 5.83
N ALA A 171 4.07 -0.38 5.64
CA ALA A 171 5.18 -1.27 5.32
C ALA A 171 5.92 -1.73 6.60
N VAL A 172 5.17 -1.99 7.67
CA VAL A 172 5.65 -2.35 9.00
C VAL A 172 5.11 -3.70 9.42
N GLY A 173 5.68 -4.29 10.47
CA GLY A 173 5.12 -5.52 11.05
C GLY A 173 3.72 -5.31 11.63
N ASP A 174 2.93 -6.36 11.64
CA ASP A 174 1.50 -6.40 12.04
C ASP A 174 1.25 -5.79 13.45
N ARG A 175 2.19 -5.94 14.37
CA ARG A 175 2.16 -5.35 15.71
C ARG A 175 1.99 -3.82 15.73
N PHE A 176 2.36 -3.15 14.64
CA PHE A 176 2.25 -1.70 14.51
C PHE A 176 0.96 -1.24 13.86
N PHE A 177 0.16 -2.14 13.27
CA PHE A 177 -1.06 -1.75 12.55
C PHE A 177 -2.08 -1.09 13.48
N GLY A 178 -2.36 -1.71 14.65
CA GLY A 178 -3.24 -1.10 15.65
C GLY A 178 -2.77 0.30 16.08
N PRO A 179 -1.56 0.45 16.64
CA PRO A 179 -1.02 1.75 17.02
C PRO A 179 -1.08 2.81 15.93
N VAL A 180 -0.74 2.46 14.68
CA VAL A 180 -0.79 3.42 13.56
C VAL A 180 -2.23 3.82 13.22
N ILE A 181 -3.16 2.87 13.15
CA ILE A 181 -4.56 3.14 12.82
C ILE A 181 -5.21 3.99 13.91
N ASP A 182 -5.07 3.60 15.17
CA ASP A 182 -5.67 4.28 16.32
C ASP A 182 -5.15 5.72 16.44
N SER A 183 -3.83 5.90 16.30
CA SER A 183 -3.21 7.22 16.37
C SER A 183 -3.54 8.10 15.16
N SER A 184 -3.71 7.50 13.98
CA SER A 184 -4.13 8.23 12.77
C SER A 184 -5.61 8.66 12.85
N ALA A 185 -6.45 7.91 13.56
CA ALA A 185 -7.86 8.22 13.74
C ALA A 185 -8.13 9.19 14.90
N ALA A 186 -7.13 9.50 15.75
CA ALA A 186 -7.30 10.35 16.92
C ALA A 186 -7.68 11.78 16.51
N PRO A 187 -8.63 12.43 17.24
CA PRO A 187 -9.00 13.81 16.98
C PRO A 187 -7.77 14.74 17.08
N GLY A 188 -7.49 15.50 16.01
CA GLY A 188 -6.37 16.43 15.95
C GLY A 188 -5.07 15.86 15.39
N SER A 189 -4.99 14.57 15.07
CA SER A 189 -3.81 13.96 14.43
C SER A 189 -3.55 14.52 13.02
N PHE A 190 -4.61 14.82 12.29
CA PHE A 190 -4.55 15.49 10.99
C PHE A 190 -5.43 16.74 11.11
N GLY A 191 -4.80 17.92 11.28
CA GLY A 191 -5.47 19.19 11.58
C GLY A 191 -6.88 19.26 10.98
N SER A 192 -7.85 19.63 11.79
CA SER A 192 -9.22 19.84 11.37
C SER A 192 -9.23 20.74 10.13
N PRO A 193 -10.01 20.43 9.09
CA PRO A 193 -10.17 21.34 7.97
C PRO A 193 -10.63 22.68 8.56
N LYS A 194 -9.87 23.77 8.30
CA LYS A 194 -10.36 25.11 8.59
C LYS A 194 -11.67 25.24 7.86
N THR A 195 -12.78 25.20 8.59
CA THR A 195 -14.07 25.65 8.11
C THR A 195 -13.89 27.08 7.66
N LEU A 196 -13.85 27.32 6.35
CA LEU A 196 -14.06 28.62 5.74
C LEU A 196 -15.54 28.96 6.00
N GLY A 197 -15.79 29.63 7.10
CA GLY A 197 -17.11 30.07 7.46
C GLY A 197 -17.02 31.15 8.51
N ASP A 198 -17.43 32.32 8.06
CA ASP A 198 -17.84 33.56 8.66
C ASP A 198 -16.85 34.71 8.51
N GLY A 199 -17.12 35.48 7.43
CA GLY A 199 -16.74 36.84 7.21
C GLY A 199 -17.74 37.44 6.25
#